data_5b3aaee3aa0a85e237ed347cf425734e
#
_entry.id   5b3aaee3aa0a85e237ed347cf425734e
#
_cell.length_a   1.000
_cell.length_b   1.000
_cell.length_c   1.000
_cell.angle_alpha   90.00
_cell.angle_beta   90.00
_cell.angle_gamma   90.00
#
_symmetry.space_group_name_H-M   'P 1'
#
loop_
_entity.id
_entity.type
_entity.pdbx_description
1 polymer ?
#
loop_
_entity_poly.entity_id
_entity_poly.type
_entity_poly.pdbx_seq_one_letter_code
_entity_poly.pdbx_strand_id
1 'polypeptide(L)'
;MVNVALDAMGGDNAPLEVIKGALDALRLNDSIKIYLLGDEEKIKECMDNVAPIFSSDRLEIVHCSEVIEMAEPPVNAIRRKKDSSIVRGMNLVKEGVCDAFVSAGSTGAVLVGGQILVGRIKGVDRAPLAPLIPTEKGVSILVDCGANVDAKPNQLVQFAKMGSIYMEHVMGIKNPSVGIVNIGAEEEKGNMLVKETFPLLKNCPDINFIGSVEARDIPKGVCDVIVCEAFVGNVILKLYEGVGSTLLKVIKGGLMTSIRSKLGALLVKPALKETMKKFDASEYGGAPLLGLNGLVVKTHGSSKAKEVTTTILQCATFKEADINGKISAKINI
;
A
#
# COMPACT_ATOMS: atom_id res chain seq x y z
N MET A 1 11.90 -2.22 19.30
CA MET A 1 12.47 -2.14 17.94
C MET A 1 11.49 -2.79 16.98
N VAL A 2 11.29 -2.23 15.80
CA VAL A 2 10.42 -2.79 14.75
C VAL A 2 11.30 -3.46 13.70
N ASN A 3 11.13 -4.75 13.52
CA ASN A 3 11.91 -5.56 12.59
C ASN A 3 11.18 -5.63 11.24
N VAL A 4 11.79 -5.11 10.18
CA VAL A 4 11.21 -5.07 8.84
C VAL A 4 11.99 -5.98 7.91
N ALA A 5 11.35 -6.99 7.34
CA ALA A 5 11.85 -7.80 6.25
C ALA A 5 11.62 -7.04 4.94
N LEU A 6 12.69 -6.68 4.21
CA LEU A 6 12.63 -5.88 3.00
C LEU A 6 13.14 -6.68 1.80
N ASP A 7 12.27 -6.89 0.82
CA ASP A 7 12.61 -7.52 -0.46
C ASP A 7 13.49 -6.59 -1.28
N ALA A 8 14.81 -6.85 -1.28
CA ALA A 8 15.79 -6.04 -1.98
C ALA A 8 15.82 -6.27 -3.50
N MET A 9 15.16 -7.33 -3.99
CA MET A 9 15.20 -7.74 -5.40
C MET A 9 13.94 -7.40 -6.17
N GLY A 10 12.88 -6.94 -5.46
CA GLY A 10 11.59 -6.66 -6.08
C GLY A 10 11.45 -5.23 -6.60
N GLY A 11 10.85 -5.09 -7.80
CA GLY A 11 10.56 -3.81 -8.45
C GLY A 11 11.57 -3.40 -9.53
N ASP A 12 11.16 -2.38 -10.32
CA ASP A 12 11.87 -1.94 -11.52
C ASP A 12 13.25 -1.28 -11.21
N ASN A 13 13.38 -0.77 -9.98
CA ASN A 13 14.56 -0.01 -9.52
C ASN A 13 15.37 -0.77 -8.46
N ALA A 14 15.11 -2.07 -8.28
CA ALA A 14 15.84 -2.93 -7.36
C ALA A 14 17.25 -3.29 -7.92
N PRO A 15 18.26 -3.51 -7.06
CA PRO A 15 18.24 -3.30 -5.62
C PRO A 15 18.50 -1.85 -5.19
N LEU A 16 18.95 -0.98 -6.10
CA LEU A 16 19.53 0.34 -5.82
C LEU A 16 18.62 1.25 -4.99
N GLU A 17 17.39 1.48 -5.48
CA GLU A 17 16.47 2.41 -4.81
C GLU A 17 15.91 1.79 -3.51
N VAL A 18 15.80 0.45 -3.44
CA VAL A 18 15.39 -0.26 -2.23
C VAL A 18 16.44 -0.09 -1.13
N ILE A 19 17.71 -0.28 -1.45
CA ILE A 19 18.83 -0.12 -0.50
C ILE A 19 18.93 1.33 -0.03
N LYS A 20 18.87 2.32 -0.93
CA LYS A 20 18.84 3.74 -0.54
C LYS A 20 17.71 4.03 0.43
N GLY A 21 16.50 3.55 0.13
CA GLY A 21 15.33 3.73 0.99
C GLY A 21 15.50 3.09 2.37
N ALA A 22 16.11 1.90 2.44
CA ALA A 22 16.45 1.24 3.68
C ALA A 22 17.43 2.07 4.55
N LEU A 23 18.50 2.55 3.93
CA LEU A 23 19.50 3.37 4.61
C LEU A 23 18.92 4.69 5.13
N ASP A 24 18.06 5.33 4.34
CA ASP A 24 17.39 6.57 4.74
C ASP A 24 16.40 6.32 5.90
N ALA A 25 15.65 5.22 5.87
CA ALA A 25 14.76 4.83 6.98
C ALA A 25 15.53 4.62 8.30
N LEU A 26 16.69 3.93 8.25
CA LEU A 26 17.54 3.71 9.42
C LEU A 26 18.14 5.00 9.99
N ARG A 27 18.38 6.02 9.13
CA ARG A 27 18.83 7.35 9.57
C ARG A 27 17.73 8.15 10.24
N LEU A 28 16.48 7.96 9.78
CA LEU A 28 15.32 8.74 10.23
C LEU A 28 14.66 8.17 11.48
N ASN A 29 14.82 6.86 11.75
CA ASN A 29 14.17 6.22 12.89
C ASN A 29 15.07 5.15 13.53
N ASP A 30 15.48 5.41 14.77
CA ASP A 30 16.36 4.51 15.54
C ASP A 30 15.66 3.28 16.09
N SER A 31 14.33 3.23 16.06
CA SER A 31 13.55 2.07 16.53
C SER A 31 13.35 0.99 15.47
N ILE A 32 13.92 1.13 14.27
CA ILE A 32 13.77 0.19 13.15
C ILE A 32 15.05 -0.64 12.97
N LYS A 33 14.87 -1.95 12.76
CA LYS A 33 15.88 -2.88 12.22
C LYS A 33 15.40 -3.44 10.90
N ILE A 34 16.27 -3.54 9.90
CA ILE A 34 15.95 -4.01 8.55
C ILE A 34 16.71 -5.29 8.24
N TYR A 35 15.98 -6.28 7.75
CA TYR A 35 16.49 -7.49 7.15
C TYR A 35 16.35 -7.36 5.62
N LEU A 36 17.48 -7.13 4.93
CA LEU A 36 17.54 -7.04 3.47
C LEU A 36 17.60 -8.44 2.87
N LEU A 37 16.56 -8.84 2.14
CA LEU A 37 16.45 -10.17 1.54
C LEU A 37 16.76 -10.12 0.04
N GLY A 38 17.73 -10.93 -0.39
CA GLY A 38 18.09 -11.05 -1.80
C GLY A 38 19.45 -11.65 -2.03
N ASP A 39 19.96 -11.49 -3.25
CA ASP A 39 21.30 -11.90 -3.62
C ASP A 39 22.33 -11.07 -2.84
N GLU A 40 23.04 -11.73 -1.93
CA GLU A 40 23.96 -11.07 -0.99
C GLU A 40 25.10 -10.33 -1.71
N GLU A 41 25.62 -10.90 -2.81
CA GLU A 41 26.72 -10.28 -3.58
C GLU A 41 26.23 -9.00 -4.23
N LYS A 42 25.06 -9.02 -4.87
CA LYS A 42 24.45 -7.82 -5.49
C LYS A 42 24.11 -6.75 -4.47
N ILE A 43 23.60 -7.15 -3.30
CA ILE A 43 23.30 -6.21 -2.22
C ILE A 43 24.58 -5.56 -1.72
N LYS A 44 25.64 -6.32 -1.46
CA LYS A 44 26.93 -5.79 -1.00
C LYS A 44 27.56 -4.86 -2.03
N GLU A 45 27.62 -5.26 -3.29
CA GLU A 45 28.13 -4.42 -4.38
C GLU A 45 27.36 -3.08 -4.47
N CYS A 46 26.05 -3.14 -4.36
CA CYS A 46 25.23 -1.95 -4.37
C CYS A 46 25.48 -1.06 -3.14
N MET A 47 25.62 -1.64 -1.95
CA MET A 47 25.92 -0.91 -0.72
C MET A 47 27.28 -0.24 -0.78
N ASP A 48 28.31 -0.89 -1.30
CA ASP A 48 29.67 -0.34 -1.47
C ASP A 48 29.63 0.89 -2.38
N ASN A 49 28.78 0.90 -3.41
CA ASN A 49 28.61 2.04 -4.30
C ASN A 49 27.82 3.20 -3.69
N VAL A 50 26.85 2.92 -2.82
CA VAL A 50 25.92 3.94 -2.28
C VAL A 50 26.37 4.48 -0.93
N ALA A 51 26.94 3.63 -0.08
CA ALA A 51 27.31 3.97 1.29
C ALA A 51 28.49 3.11 1.79
N PRO A 52 29.70 3.28 1.23
CA PRO A 52 30.86 2.41 1.47
C PRO A 52 31.32 2.36 2.93
N ILE A 53 30.94 3.33 3.75
CA ILE A 53 31.34 3.42 5.17
C ILE A 53 30.14 3.10 6.11
N PHE A 54 28.98 2.73 5.56
CA PHE A 54 27.80 2.46 6.39
C PHE A 54 27.96 1.12 7.11
N SER A 55 27.96 1.17 8.44
CA SER A 55 27.89 0.00 9.30
C SER A 55 26.84 0.23 10.37
N SER A 56 25.96 -0.74 10.57
CA SER A 56 24.91 -0.68 11.58
C SER A 56 24.49 -2.10 11.96
N ASP A 57 24.36 -2.35 13.26
CA ASP A 57 23.77 -3.56 13.84
C ASP A 57 22.25 -3.68 13.56
N ARG A 58 21.65 -2.59 13.06
CA ARG A 58 20.25 -2.52 12.66
C ARG A 58 20.00 -2.89 11.18
N LEU A 59 21.03 -3.27 10.44
CA LEU A 59 20.92 -3.75 9.06
C LEU A 59 21.55 -5.14 8.93
N GLU A 60 20.75 -6.11 8.53
CA GLU A 60 21.16 -7.50 8.36
C GLU A 60 20.82 -7.98 6.93
N ILE A 61 21.77 -8.63 6.26
CA ILE A 61 21.53 -9.20 4.94
C ILE A 61 21.15 -10.66 5.10
N VAL A 62 20.01 -11.03 4.51
CA VAL A 62 19.52 -12.40 4.44
C VAL A 62 19.63 -12.88 3.00
N HIS A 63 20.61 -13.74 2.73
CA HIS A 63 20.83 -14.27 1.38
C HIS A 63 19.62 -15.06 0.89
N CYS A 64 19.21 -14.78 -0.36
CA CYS A 64 18.18 -15.52 -1.10
C CYS A 64 18.68 -15.79 -2.51
N SER A 65 18.68 -17.07 -2.91
CA SER A 65 19.22 -17.51 -4.20
C SER A 65 18.22 -17.36 -5.36
N GLU A 66 16.94 -17.10 -5.06
CA GLU A 66 15.87 -17.06 -6.06
C GLU A 66 15.16 -15.68 -6.07
N VAL A 67 14.69 -15.28 -7.25
CA VAL A 67 13.85 -14.09 -7.43
C VAL A 67 12.56 -14.47 -8.12
N ILE A 68 11.42 -13.98 -7.62
CA ILE A 68 10.11 -14.11 -8.29
C ILE A 68 9.95 -12.94 -9.23
N GLU A 69 9.88 -13.21 -10.54
CA GLU A 69 9.72 -12.20 -11.58
C GLU A 69 8.27 -11.68 -11.66
N MET A 70 8.10 -10.47 -12.20
CA MET A 70 6.79 -9.80 -12.28
C MET A 70 5.75 -10.58 -13.10
N ALA A 71 6.17 -11.29 -14.15
CA ALA A 71 5.30 -12.02 -15.06
C ALA A 71 5.03 -13.48 -14.65
N GLU A 72 5.64 -13.97 -13.58
CA GLU A 72 5.47 -15.36 -13.15
C GLU A 72 4.08 -15.61 -12.56
N PRO A 73 3.45 -16.78 -12.83
CA PRO A 73 2.21 -17.19 -12.20
C PRO A 73 2.36 -17.23 -10.67
N PRO A 74 1.67 -16.37 -9.91
CA PRO A 74 1.96 -16.14 -8.49
C PRO A 74 1.90 -17.38 -7.61
N VAL A 75 0.88 -18.22 -7.80
CA VAL A 75 0.69 -19.44 -6.98
C VAL A 75 1.84 -20.42 -7.20
N ASN A 76 2.27 -20.58 -8.45
CA ASN A 76 3.36 -21.49 -8.80
C ASN A 76 4.71 -20.94 -8.29
N ALA A 77 4.94 -19.63 -8.43
CA ALA A 77 6.14 -18.97 -7.95
C ALA A 77 6.33 -19.14 -6.44
N ILE A 78 5.30 -18.83 -5.65
CA ILE A 78 5.31 -18.98 -4.17
C ILE A 78 5.52 -20.45 -3.75
N ARG A 79 4.98 -21.42 -4.51
CA ARG A 79 5.14 -22.84 -4.18
C ARG A 79 6.52 -23.40 -4.54
N ARG A 80 7.14 -22.95 -5.63
CA ARG A 80 8.38 -23.50 -6.17
C ARG A 80 9.62 -22.77 -5.64
N LYS A 81 9.61 -21.44 -5.65
CA LYS A 81 10.75 -20.59 -5.27
C LYS A 81 10.79 -20.33 -3.77
N LYS A 82 11.15 -21.37 -3.01
CA LYS A 82 11.15 -21.33 -1.54
C LYS A 82 12.24 -20.45 -0.95
N ASP A 83 13.33 -20.25 -1.68
CA ASP A 83 14.45 -19.40 -1.29
C ASP A 83 14.40 -18.01 -1.96
N SER A 84 13.22 -17.58 -2.41
CA SER A 84 13.03 -16.23 -2.91
C SER A 84 12.88 -15.21 -1.78
N SER A 85 13.30 -13.96 -2.04
CA SER A 85 13.20 -12.83 -1.09
C SER A 85 11.78 -12.66 -0.56
N ILE A 86 10.74 -12.83 -1.41
CA ILE A 86 9.33 -12.76 -1.02
C ILE A 86 8.96 -13.88 -0.04
N VAL A 87 9.30 -15.14 -0.38
CA VAL A 87 8.92 -16.29 0.47
C VAL A 87 9.69 -16.28 1.79
N ARG A 88 10.99 -16.02 1.76
CA ARG A 88 11.84 -15.91 2.96
C ARG A 88 11.37 -14.78 3.87
N GLY A 89 11.12 -13.59 3.30
CA GLY A 89 10.66 -12.43 4.08
C GLY A 89 9.31 -12.67 4.75
N MET A 90 8.35 -13.28 4.07
CA MET A 90 7.06 -13.63 4.66
C MET A 90 7.17 -14.72 5.73
N ASN A 91 8.10 -15.65 5.60
CA ASN A 91 8.35 -16.65 6.64
C ASN A 91 8.96 -15.99 7.90
N LEU A 92 9.86 -15.01 7.77
CA LEU A 92 10.37 -14.26 8.92
C LEU A 92 9.25 -13.54 9.69
N VAL A 93 8.23 -13.03 8.97
CA VAL A 93 7.04 -12.44 9.60
C VAL A 93 6.20 -13.51 10.28
N LYS A 94 5.95 -14.63 9.63
CA LYS A 94 5.19 -15.75 10.19
C LYS A 94 5.82 -16.32 11.47
N GLU A 95 7.15 -16.39 11.51
CA GLU A 95 7.94 -16.91 12.61
C GLU A 95 8.11 -15.88 13.75
N GLY A 96 7.64 -14.65 13.56
CA GLY A 96 7.76 -13.57 14.55
C GLY A 96 9.16 -12.98 14.68
N VAL A 97 10.08 -13.29 13.76
CA VAL A 97 11.40 -12.66 13.68
C VAL A 97 11.29 -11.22 13.19
N CYS A 98 10.42 -11.00 12.18
CA CYS A 98 10.08 -9.68 11.67
C CYS A 98 8.62 -9.33 11.97
N ASP A 99 8.37 -8.05 12.20
CA ASP A 99 7.03 -7.49 12.42
C ASP A 99 6.30 -7.19 11.12
N ALA A 100 7.07 -6.86 10.07
CA ALA A 100 6.52 -6.47 8.77
C ALA A 100 7.37 -7.03 7.62
N PHE A 101 6.71 -7.26 6.48
CA PHE A 101 7.34 -7.53 5.18
C PHE A 101 6.98 -6.43 4.19
N VAL A 102 7.98 -5.90 3.49
CA VAL A 102 7.83 -4.84 2.46
C VAL A 102 8.41 -5.33 1.14
N SER A 103 7.66 -5.15 0.04
CA SER A 103 8.13 -5.53 -1.30
C SER A 103 7.57 -4.60 -2.38
N ALA A 104 8.41 -4.24 -3.35
CA ALA A 104 8.02 -3.62 -4.62
C ALA A 104 7.84 -4.65 -5.76
N GLY A 105 8.05 -5.94 -5.49
CA GLY A 105 7.99 -7.03 -6.47
C GLY A 105 6.58 -7.36 -6.96
N SER A 106 6.41 -8.57 -7.52
CA SER A 106 5.13 -9.02 -8.09
C SER A 106 3.97 -8.91 -7.10
N THR A 107 2.98 -8.05 -7.42
CA THR A 107 1.79 -7.87 -6.59
C THR A 107 1.06 -9.19 -6.37
N GLY A 108 0.88 -9.99 -7.43
CA GLY A 108 0.25 -11.31 -7.30
C GLY A 108 0.99 -12.23 -6.33
N ALA A 109 2.33 -12.27 -6.38
CA ALA A 109 3.14 -13.07 -5.47
C ALA A 109 3.02 -12.58 -4.02
N VAL A 110 3.04 -11.27 -3.80
CA VAL A 110 2.86 -10.68 -2.45
C VAL A 110 1.47 -10.99 -1.90
N LEU A 111 0.41 -10.88 -2.71
CA LEU A 111 -0.96 -11.22 -2.30
C LEU A 111 -1.13 -12.70 -1.95
N VAL A 112 -0.65 -13.59 -2.82
CA VAL A 112 -0.73 -15.05 -2.61
C VAL A 112 0.11 -15.46 -1.41
N GLY A 113 1.36 -14.97 -1.33
CA GLY A 113 2.27 -15.25 -0.22
C GLY A 113 1.72 -14.77 1.12
N GLY A 114 1.19 -13.54 1.17
CA GLY A 114 0.56 -13.00 2.37
C GLY A 114 -0.57 -13.89 2.88
N GLN A 115 -1.47 -14.32 2.00
CA GLN A 115 -2.60 -15.18 2.39
C GLN A 115 -2.20 -16.61 2.76
N ILE A 116 -1.20 -17.20 2.10
CA ILE A 116 -0.82 -18.61 2.27
C ILE A 116 0.26 -18.79 3.34
N LEU A 117 1.28 -17.92 3.36
CA LEU A 117 2.45 -18.06 4.26
C LEU A 117 2.22 -17.35 5.59
N VAL A 118 1.90 -16.04 5.56
CA VAL A 118 1.62 -15.26 6.78
C VAL A 118 0.28 -15.69 7.38
N GLY A 119 -0.71 -15.95 6.54
CA GLY A 119 -2.04 -16.38 6.94
C GLY A 119 -2.93 -15.22 7.38
N ARG A 120 -4.24 -15.48 7.42
CA ARG A 120 -5.28 -14.51 7.77
C ARG A 120 -5.61 -14.55 9.24
N ILE A 121 -5.98 -13.43 9.82
CA ILE A 121 -6.58 -13.34 11.15
C ILE A 121 -7.85 -14.20 11.16
N LYS A 122 -8.07 -14.92 12.26
CA LYS A 122 -9.27 -15.77 12.42
C LYS A 122 -10.52 -14.91 12.24
N GLY A 123 -11.44 -15.35 11.38
CA GLY A 123 -12.67 -14.63 11.03
C GLY A 123 -12.53 -13.72 9.80
N VAL A 124 -11.34 -13.43 9.32
CA VAL A 124 -11.16 -12.70 8.05
C VAL A 124 -11.27 -13.67 6.87
N ASP A 125 -12.25 -13.44 6.02
CA ASP A 125 -12.49 -14.28 4.82
C ASP A 125 -11.44 -14.05 3.74
N ARG A 126 -11.09 -12.78 3.49
CA ARG A 126 -10.11 -12.34 2.49
C ARG A 126 -9.35 -11.12 2.99
N ALA A 127 -8.06 -11.07 2.71
CA ALA A 127 -7.22 -9.91 2.97
C ALA A 127 -7.28 -8.95 1.77
N PRO A 128 -7.81 -7.73 1.91
CA PRO A 128 -7.80 -6.73 0.84
C PRO A 128 -6.46 -6.00 0.78
N LEU A 129 -6.12 -5.50 -0.41
CA LEU A 129 -5.06 -4.51 -0.61
C LEU A 129 -5.65 -3.11 -0.47
N ALA A 130 -5.11 -2.30 0.43
CA ALA A 130 -5.73 -1.06 0.85
C ALA A 130 -4.81 0.18 0.74
N PRO A 131 -4.56 0.70 -0.49
CA PRO A 131 -3.78 1.91 -0.67
C PRO A 131 -4.52 3.14 -0.16
N LEU A 132 -3.75 4.13 0.33
CA LEU A 132 -4.23 5.48 0.51
C LEU A 132 -4.20 6.23 -0.82
N ILE A 133 -5.26 6.97 -1.12
CA ILE A 133 -5.34 7.84 -2.27
C ILE A 133 -5.49 9.30 -1.82
N PRO A 134 -4.69 10.22 -2.39
CA PRO A 134 -4.80 11.64 -2.08
C PRO A 134 -6.13 12.20 -2.57
N THR A 135 -6.71 13.13 -1.82
CA THR A 135 -7.94 13.83 -2.17
C THR A 135 -7.80 15.33 -1.87
N GLU A 136 -8.77 16.13 -2.27
CA GLU A 136 -8.82 17.56 -1.96
C GLU A 136 -8.81 17.84 -0.44
N LYS A 137 -9.43 16.95 0.37
CA LYS A 137 -9.54 17.09 1.83
C LYS A 137 -8.46 16.35 2.63
N GLY A 138 -7.51 15.70 1.97
CA GLY A 138 -6.47 14.88 2.60
C GLY A 138 -6.32 13.55 1.91
N VAL A 139 -6.59 12.44 2.62
CA VAL A 139 -6.50 11.08 2.04
C VAL A 139 -7.75 10.27 2.34
N SER A 140 -8.06 9.36 1.44
CA SER A 140 -9.04 8.28 1.66
C SER A 140 -8.37 6.94 1.46
N ILE A 141 -8.82 5.90 2.15
CA ILE A 141 -8.37 4.53 1.89
C ILE A 141 -9.30 3.87 0.85
N LEU A 142 -8.71 3.30 -0.20
CA LEU A 142 -9.44 2.54 -1.22
C LEU A 142 -9.28 1.04 -0.93
N VAL A 143 -10.37 0.35 -0.69
CA VAL A 143 -10.38 -1.05 -0.27
C VAL A 143 -11.54 -1.83 -0.92
N ASP A 144 -11.29 -2.89 -1.71
CA ASP A 144 -10.07 -3.57 -2.09
C ASP A 144 -9.48 -3.01 -3.41
N CYS A 145 -8.17 -3.14 -3.60
CA CYS A 145 -7.50 -2.59 -4.76
C CYS A 145 -6.54 -3.60 -5.44
N GLY A 146 -7.08 -4.75 -5.89
CA GLY A 146 -6.31 -5.73 -6.67
C GLY A 146 -6.12 -7.10 -6.05
N ALA A 147 -6.64 -7.38 -4.84
CA ALA A 147 -6.46 -8.66 -4.17
C ALA A 147 -7.63 -9.65 -4.43
N ASN A 148 -8.89 -9.20 -4.44
CA ASN A 148 -10.07 -10.06 -4.47
C ASN A 148 -11.06 -9.60 -5.54
N VAL A 149 -10.88 -10.06 -6.79
CA VAL A 149 -11.68 -9.67 -7.96
C VAL A 149 -13.13 -10.14 -7.82
N ASP A 150 -13.34 -11.37 -7.36
CA ASP A 150 -14.65 -11.99 -7.17
C ASP A 150 -15.07 -11.91 -5.69
N ALA A 151 -15.08 -10.72 -5.10
CA ALA A 151 -15.47 -10.52 -3.72
C ALA A 151 -16.98 -10.77 -3.52
N LYS A 152 -17.34 -11.24 -2.29
CA LYS A 152 -18.72 -11.45 -1.87
C LYS A 152 -19.21 -10.30 -0.98
N PRO A 153 -20.52 -10.07 -0.84
CA PRO A 153 -21.08 -8.99 -0.03
C PRO A 153 -20.51 -8.92 1.39
N ASN A 154 -20.46 -10.05 2.11
CA ASN A 154 -19.88 -10.09 3.46
C ASN A 154 -18.39 -9.72 3.52
N GLN A 155 -17.64 -9.97 2.45
CA GLN A 155 -16.23 -9.58 2.36
C GLN A 155 -16.09 -8.06 2.22
N LEU A 156 -16.96 -7.40 1.45
CA LEU A 156 -16.98 -5.95 1.37
C LEU A 156 -17.33 -5.30 2.72
N VAL A 157 -18.21 -5.92 3.51
CA VAL A 157 -18.47 -5.46 4.88
C VAL A 157 -17.21 -5.60 5.76
N GLN A 158 -16.47 -6.71 5.64
CA GLN A 158 -15.20 -6.86 6.35
C GLN A 158 -14.16 -5.83 5.87
N PHE A 159 -14.10 -5.53 4.57
CA PHE A 159 -13.21 -4.50 4.02
C PHE A 159 -13.56 -3.12 4.59
N ALA A 160 -14.84 -2.78 4.68
CA ALA A 160 -15.33 -1.55 5.30
C ALA A 160 -14.88 -1.43 6.77
N LYS A 161 -15.08 -2.49 7.58
CA LYS A 161 -14.62 -2.53 8.97
C LYS A 161 -13.09 -2.37 9.07
N MET A 162 -12.32 -3.11 8.29
CA MET A 162 -10.86 -3.01 8.30
C MET A 162 -10.35 -1.64 7.85
N GLY A 163 -10.95 -1.06 6.81
CA GLY A 163 -10.66 0.31 6.37
C GLY A 163 -10.98 1.35 7.45
N SER A 164 -12.12 1.23 8.14
CA SER A 164 -12.49 2.11 9.25
C SER A 164 -11.50 2.01 10.41
N ILE A 165 -11.10 0.81 10.79
CA ILE A 165 -10.09 0.59 11.85
C ILE A 165 -8.75 1.24 11.45
N TYR A 166 -8.35 1.10 10.19
CA TYR A 166 -7.14 1.72 9.67
C TYR A 166 -7.20 3.25 9.74
N MET A 167 -8.27 3.86 9.21
CA MET A 167 -8.42 5.32 9.21
C MET A 167 -8.52 5.89 10.63
N GLU A 168 -9.17 5.18 11.55
CA GLU A 168 -9.28 5.60 12.94
C GLU A 168 -7.93 5.55 13.69
N HIS A 169 -7.19 4.46 13.56
CA HIS A 169 -6.04 4.20 14.44
C HIS A 169 -4.68 4.52 13.81
N VAL A 170 -4.58 4.54 12.50
CA VAL A 170 -3.36 4.93 11.78
C VAL A 170 -3.41 6.39 11.36
N MET A 171 -4.56 6.82 10.81
CA MET A 171 -4.72 8.19 10.32
C MET A 171 -5.31 9.15 11.36
N GLY A 172 -5.80 8.65 12.50
CA GLY A 172 -6.35 9.46 13.59
C GLY A 172 -7.71 10.08 13.31
N ILE A 173 -8.44 9.61 12.30
CA ILE A 173 -9.76 10.12 11.91
C ILE A 173 -10.83 9.46 12.77
N LYS A 174 -11.45 10.23 13.67
CA LYS A 174 -12.51 9.71 14.54
C LYS A 174 -13.77 9.42 13.74
N ASN A 175 -14.34 8.23 13.94
CA ASN A 175 -15.57 7.77 13.29
C ASN A 175 -15.56 7.96 11.76
N PRO A 176 -14.58 7.36 11.05
CA PRO A 176 -14.36 7.61 9.63
C PRO A 176 -15.59 7.22 8.80
N SER A 177 -15.93 8.08 7.84
CA SER A 177 -17.05 7.88 6.92
C SER A 177 -16.73 6.79 5.90
N VAL A 178 -17.69 5.91 5.65
CA VAL A 178 -17.56 4.75 4.75
C VAL A 178 -18.55 4.88 3.60
N GLY A 179 -18.06 4.82 2.36
CA GLY A 179 -18.90 4.79 1.17
C GLY A 179 -18.60 3.58 0.28
N ILE A 180 -19.65 3.05 -0.38
CA ILE A 180 -19.48 1.99 -1.39
C ILE A 180 -19.44 2.61 -2.79
N VAL A 181 -18.48 2.19 -3.62
CA VAL A 181 -18.41 2.64 -5.01
C VAL A 181 -19.64 2.18 -5.77
N ASN A 182 -20.32 3.12 -6.43
CA ASN A 182 -21.52 2.87 -7.21
C ASN A 182 -21.55 3.74 -8.49
N ILE A 183 -22.46 3.42 -9.40
CA ILE A 183 -22.71 4.17 -10.66
C ILE A 183 -23.66 5.36 -10.50
N GLY A 184 -24.21 5.57 -9.31
CA GLY A 184 -25.10 6.67 -8.96
C GLY A 184 -25.38 6.67 -7.46
N ALA A 185 -26.01 7.73 -6.98
CA ALA A 185 -26.27 7.95 -5.55
C ALA A 185 -27.40 7.06 -4.97
N GLU A 186 -28.31 6.58 -5.82
CA GLU A 186 -29.50 5.85 -5.42
C GLU A 186 -29.16 4.40 -4.99
N GLU A 187 -29.83 3.90 -3.94
CA GLU A 187 -29.59 2.57 -3.35
C GLU A 187 -29.82 1.41 -4.31
N GLU A 188 -30.79 1.55 -5.24
CA GLU A 188 -31.19 0.54 -6.20
C GLU A 188 -30.25 0.46 -7.42
N LYS A 189 -29.32 1.41 -7.59
CA LYS A 189 -28.33 1.37 -8.65
C LYS A 189 -27.16 0.44 -8.32
N GLY A 190 -26.42 0.08 -9.36
CA GLY A 190 -25.23 -0.75 -9.26
C GLY A 190 -25.44 -2.17 -9.76
N ASN A 191 -24.35 -2.93 -9.71
CA ASN A 191 -24.35 -4.35 -10.03
C ASN A 191 -24.93 -5.17 -8.85
N MET A 192 -25.06 -6.49 -9.04
CA MET A 192 -25.61 -7.39 -8.03
C MET A 192 -24.85 -7.34 -6.70
N LEU A 193 -23.51 -7.32 -6.78
CA LEU A 193 -22.64 -7.23 -5.59
C LEU A 193 -22.91 -5.97 -4.76
N VAL A 194 -23.03 -4.82 -5.41
CA VAL A 194 -23.31 -3.54 -4.72
C VAL A 194 -24.70 -3.57 -4.08
N LYS A 195 -25.72 -4.02 -4.83
CA LYS A 195 -27.12 -4.12 -4.33
C LYS A 195 -27.27 -5.05 -3.12
N GLU A 196 -26.54 -6.16 -3.11
CA GLU A 196 -26.55 -7.10 -1.99
C GLU A 196 -25.71 -6.59 -0.80
N THR A 197 -24.63 -5.83 -1.06
CA THR A 197 -23.75 -5.30 -0.01
C THR A 197 -24.33 -4.07 0.68
N PHE A 198 -25.02 -3.21 -0.05
CA PHE A 198 -25.53 -1.94 0.45
C PHE A 198 -26.36 -2.08 1.74
N PRO A 199 -27.40 -2.93 1.81
CA PRO A 199 -28.16 -3.12 3.02
C PRO A 199 -27.36 -3.71 4.18
N LEU A 200 -26.32 -4.52 3.89
CA LEU A 200 -25.43 -5.06 4.92
C LEU A 200 -24.59 -3.95 5.55
N LEU A 201 -24.03 -3.05 4.74
CA LEU A 201 -23.28 -1.88 5.22
C LEU A 201 -24.18 -0.92 6.00
N LYS A 202 -25.39 -0.65 5.49
CA LYS A 202 -26.37 0.26 6.13
C LYS A 202 -26.79 -0.21 7.51
N ASN A 203 -26.88 -1.53 7.72
CA ASN A 203 -27.25 -2.14 9.00
C ASN A 203 -26.02 -2.53 9.86
N CYS A 204 -24.81 -2.21 9.45
CA CYS A 204 -23.60 -2.53 10.21
C CYS A 204 -23.35 -1.44 11.28
N PRO A 205 -23.46 -1.75 12.59
CA PRO A 205 -23.34 -0.75 13.64
C PRO A 205 -21.89 -0.27 13.87
N ASP A 206 -20.91 -1.03 13.35
CA ASP A 206 -19.49 -0.80 13.61
C ASP A 206 -18.83 0.20 12.67
N ILE A 207 -19.57 0.76 11.70
CA ILE A 207 -19.10 1.68 10.69
C ILE A 207 -20.02 2.89 10.51
N ASN A 208 -19.47 4.01 10.14
CA ASN A 208 -20.22 5.20 9.77
C ASN A 208 -20.53 5.20 8.27
N PHE A 209 -21.50 4.38 7.84
CA PHE A 209 -21.85 4.24 6.44
C PHE A 209 -22.65 5.42 5.93
N ILE A 210 -22.17 6.08 4.87
CA ILE A 210 -22.78 7.30 4.27
C ILE A 210 -23.48 7.04 2.93
N GLY A 211 -23.47 5.80 2.43
CA GLY A 211 -24.16 5.44 1.18
C GLY A 211 -23.22 5.23 -0.02
N SER A 212 -23.74 5.48 -1.20
CA SER A 212 -23.03 5.32 -2.48
C SER A 212 -22.04 6.46 -2.75
N VAL A 213 -20.91 6.12 -3.37
CA VAL A 213 -19.88 7.06 -3.84
C VAL A 213 -19.66 6.85 -5.33
N GLU A 214 -19.87 7.89 -6.13
CA GLU A 214 -19.52 7.85 -7.55
C GLU A 214 -18.02 8.11 -7.73
N ALA A 215 -17.39 7.43 -8.70
CA ALA A 215 -15.96 7.54 -8.94
C ALA A 215 -15.47 8.99 -9.20
N ARG A 216 -16.31 9.84 -9.81
CA ARG A 216 -16.02 11.27 -10.05
C ARG A 216 -15.91 12.12 -8.77
N ASP A 217 -16.45 11.63 -7.66
CA ASP A 217 -16.45 12.35 -6.38
C ASP A 217 -15.31 11.90 -5.44
N ILE A 218 -14.64 10.80 -5.76
CA ILE A 218 -13.48 10.32 -5.01
C ILE A 218 -12.40 11.39 -4.85
N PRO A 219 -11.97 12.11 -5.91
CA PRO A 219 -10.97 13.16 -5.78
C PRO A 219 -11.35 14.30 -4.83
N LYS A 220 -12.65 14.50 -4.58
CA LYS A 220 -13.15 15.54 -3.67
C LYS A 220 -13.05 15.16 -2.18
N GLY A 221 -12.71 13.90 -1.86
CA GLY A 221 -12.66 13.40 -0.49
C GLY A 221 -14.05 13.39 0.17
N VAL A 222 -15.02 12.72 -0.47
CA VAL A 222 -16.42 12.64 0.01
C VAL A 222 -16.57 11.64 1.15
N CYS A 223 -15.66 10.68 1.29
CA CYS A 223 -15.58 9.76 2.43
C CYS A 223 -14.14 9.35 2.71
N ASP A 224 -13.93 8.83 3.92
CA ASP A 224 -12.61 8.42 4.39
C ASP A 224 -12.26 6.99 3.93
N VAL A 225 -13.26 6.11 3.84
CA VAL A 225 -13.13 4.71 3.42
C VAL A 225 -13.96 4.46 2.18
N ILE A 226 -13.33 4.08 1.09
CA ILE A 226 -13.95 3.82 -0.21
C ILE A 226 -13.94 2.31 -0.44
N VAL A 227 -15.11 1.68 -0.39
CA VAL A 227 -15.27 0.22 -0.47
C VAL A 227 -15.66 -0.20 -1.88
N CYS A 228 -14.94 -1.17 -2.42
CA CYS A 228 -15.25 -1.83 -3.69
C CYS A 228 -14.60 -3.21 -3.76
N GLU A 229 -14.90 -3.98 -4.79
CA GLU A 229 -14.11 -5.18 -5.10
C GLU A 229 -12.84 -4.81 -5.89
N ALA A 230 -11.89 -5.74 -5.96
CA ALA A 230 -10.54 -5.46 -6.42
C ALA A 230 -10.43 -5.02 -7.88
N PHE A 231 -11.33 -5.45 -8.78
CA PHE A 231 -11.28 -5.02 -10.18
C PHE A 231 -11.62 -3.53 -10.30
N VAL A 232 -12.73 -3.11 -9.70
CA VAL A 232 -13.14 -1.70 -9.65
C VAL A 232 -12.09 -0.86 -8.94
N GLY A 233 -11.60 -1.30 -7.78
CA GLY A 233 -10.57 -0.56 -7.04
C GLY A 233 -9.27 -0.39 -7.81
N ASN A 234 -8.81 -1.43 -8.50
CA ASN A 234 -7.61 -1.34 -9.33
C ASN A 234 -7.79 -0.43 -10.55
N VAL A 235 -8.99 -0.45 -11.18
CA VAL A 235 -9.31 0.47 -12.27
C VAL A 235 -9.30 1.92 -11.77
N ILE A 236 -9.93 2.20 -10.63
CA ILE A 236 -9.92 3.54 -10.01
C ILE A 236 -8.49 3.99 -9.74
N LEU A 237 -7.69 3.17 -9.05
CA LEU A 237 -6.31 3.50 -8.70
C LEU A 237 -5.47 3.80 -9.93
N LYS A 238 -5.49 2.91 -10.93
CA LYS A 238 -4.68 3.06 -12.15
C LYS A 238 -5.10 4.25 -13.00
N LEU A 239 -6.42 4.52 -13.08
CA LEU A 239 -6.92 5.71 -13.77
C LEU A 239 -6.48 6.98 -13.02
N TYR A 240 -6.60 6.99 -11.69
CA TYR A 240 -6.22 8.12 -10.85
C TYR A 240 -4.73 8.47 -11.00
N GLU A 241 -3.85 7.47 -10.90
CA GLU A 241 -2.41 7.58 -11.14
C GLU A 241 -2.11 8.09 -12.56
N GLY A 242 -2.75 7.49 -13.56
CA GLY A 242 -2.55 7.81 -14.97
C GLY A 242 -2.98 9.24 -15.34
N VAL A 243 -4.16 9.67 -14.88
CA VAL A 243 -4.67 11.03 -15.11
C VAL A 243 -3.78 12.05 -14.41
N GLY A 244 -3.41 11.82 -13.14
CA GLY A 244 -2.53 12.72 -12.38
C GLY A 244 -1.18 12.93 -13.07
N SER A 245 -0.50 11.84 -13.46
CA SER A 245 0.80 11.90 -14.14
C SER A 245 0.72 12.57 -15.50
N THR A 246 -0.32 12.27 -16.28
CA THR A 246 -0.54 12.87 -17.62
C THR A 246 -0.82 14.36 -17.53
N LEU A 247 -1.69 14.78 -16.60
CA LEU A 247 -2.02 16.19 -16.41
C LEU A 247 -0.78 17.00 -16.03
N LEU A 248 0.05 16.49 -15.12
CA LEU A 248 1.31 17.14 -14.74
C LEU A 248 2.27 17.27 -15.93
N LYS A 249 2.37 16.23 -16.77
CA LYS A 249 3.20 16.25 -17.98
C LYS A 249 2.71 17.31 -18.98
N VAL A 250 1.40 17.40 -19.20
CA VAL A 250 0.78 18.37 -20.11
C VAL A 250 0.97 19.80 -19.60
N ILE A 251 0.73 20.05 -18.30
CA ILE A 251 0.94 21.37 -17.68
C ILE A 251 2.43 21.79 -17.82
N LYS A 252 3.36 20.89 -17.48
CA LYS A 252 4.79 21.14 -17.62
C LYS A 252 5.15 21.45 -19.08
N GLY A 253 4.60 20.70 -20.04
CA GLY A 253 4.79 20.96 -21.48
C GLY A 253 4.33 22.35 -21.86
N GLY A 254 3.11 22.75 -21.49
CA GLY A 254 2.57 24.08 -21.76
C GLY A 254 3.39 25.21 -21.17
N LEU A 255 3.87 25.03 -19.92
CA LEU A 255 4.74 26.01 -19.25
C LEU A 255 6.12 26.19 -19.93
N MET A 256 6.57 25.23 -20.72
CA MET A 256 7.88 25.28 -21.40
C MET A 256 7.82 25.81 -22.84
N THR A 257 6.66 26.25 -23.35
CA THR A 257 6.46 26.63 -24.76
C THR A 257 7.08 27.99 -25.13
N SER A 258 7.16 28.94 -24.22
CA SER A 258 7.67 30.29 -24.49
C SER A 258 8.55 30.80 -23.36
N ILE A 259 9.35 31.86 -23.64
CA ILE A 259 10.16 32.52 -22.60
C ILE A 259 9.25 33.12 -21.51
N ARG A 260 8.12 33.71 -21.89
CA ARG A 260 7.17 34.29 -20.92
C ARG A 260 6.58 33.23 -20.00
N SER A 261 6.14 32.09 -20.57
CA SER A 261 5.60 30.99 -19.77
C SER A 261 6.66 30.33 -18.88
N LYS A 262 7.92 30.23 -19.33
CA LYS A 262 9.05 29.75 -18.50
C LYS A 262 9.33 30.66 -17.31
N LEU A 263 9.31 31.99 -17.51
CA LEU A 263 9.46 32.96 -16.42
C LEU A 263 8.30 32.89 -15.44
N GLY A 264 7.06 32.80 -15.95
CA GLY A 264 5.89 32.58 -15.10
C GLY A 264 5.96 31.27 -14.32
N ALA A 265 6.41 30.18 -14.96
CA ALA A 265 6.61 28.89 -14.32
C ALA A 265 7.62 28.96 -13.17
N LEU A 266 8.70 29.72 -13.33
CA LEU A 266 9.71 29.91 -12.28
C LEU A 266 9.09 30.60 -11.04
N LEU A 267 8.23 31.60 -11.24
CA LEU A 267 7.57 32.32 -10.16
C LEU A 267 6.53 31.44 -9.42
N VAL A 268 5.75 30.63 -10.14
CA VAL A 268 4.71 29.79 -9.53
C VAL A 268 5.23 28.42 -9.04
N LYS A 269 6.47 28.05 -9.38
CA LYS A 269 7.07 26.76 -9.06
C LYS A 269 6.97 26.38 -7.56
N PRO A 270 7.23 27.27 -6.58
CA PRO A 270 7.12 26.90 -5.16
C PRO A 270 5.69 26.52 -4.78
N ALA A 271 4.70 27.35 -5.16
CA ALA A 271 3.29 27.09 -4.87
C ALA A 271 2.77 25.83 -5.56
N LEU A 272 3.16 25.62 -6.84
CA LEU A 272 2.80 24.42 -7.58
C LEU A 272 3.41 23.16 -6.94
N LYS A 273 4.66 23.21 -6.48
CA LYS A 273 5.32 22.10 -5.79
C LYS A 273 4.62 21.74 -4.50
N GLU A 274 4.21 22.73 -3.70
CA GLU A 274 3.47 22.51 -2.46
C GLU A 274 2.09 21.91 -2.71
N THR A 275 1.38 22.43 -3.73
CA THR A 275 0.07 21.87 -4.13
C THR A 275 0.21 20.42 -4.61
N MET A 276 1.22 20.14 -5.44
CA MET A 276 1.47 18.78 -5.96
C MET A 276 1.86 17.79 -4.88
N LYS A 277 2.54 18.26 -3.82
CA LYS A 277 2.89 17.40 -2.68
C LYS A 277 1.66 16.81 -2.01
N LYS A 278 0.53 17.53 -1.98
CA LYS A 278 -0.73 17.02 -1.41
C LYS A 278 -1.30 15.84 -2.20
N PHE A 279 -1.00 15.74 -3.49
CA PHE A 279 -1.44 14.65 -4.38
C PHE A 279 -0.34 13.60 -4.65
N ASP A 280 0.79 13.67 -3.95
CA ASP A 280 1.89 12.72 -4.09
C ASP A 280 1.64 11.49 -3.21
N ALA A 281 1.20 10.39 -3.83
CA ALA A 281 0.97 9.13 -3.13
C ALA A 281 2.22 8.60 -2.41
N SER A 282 3.43 8.98 -2.85
CA SER A 282 4.69 8.57 -2.23
C SER A 282 4.86 9.08 -0.79
N GLU A 283 4.14 10.12 -0.41
CA GLU A 283 4.13 10.65 0.96
C GLU A 283 3.41 9.72 1.95
N TYR A 284 2.56 8.81 1.46
CA TYR A 284 1.72 7.94 2.31
C TYR A 284 2.22 6.51 2.43
N GLY A 285 3.31 6.17 1.72
CA GLY A 285 3.92 4.84 1.78
C GLY A 285 3.23 3.81 0.89
N GLY A 286 3.39 2.53 1.26
CA GLY A 286 2.83 1.40 0.50
C GLY A 286 1.38 1.07 0.88
N ALA A 287 0.79 0.17 0.11
CA ALA A 287 -0.53 -0.39 0.35
C ALA A 287 -0.43 -1.62 1.28
N PRO A 288 -1.00 -1.59 2.49
CA PRO A 288 -1.03 -2.77 3.35
C PRO A 288 -2.04 -3.81 2.87
N LEU A 289 -1.74 -5.09 3.12
CA LEU A 289 -2.72 -6.16 3.11
C LEU A 289 -3.34 -6.25 4.50
N LEU A 290 -4.58 -5.81 4.62
CA LEU A 290 -5.29 -5.81 5.91
C LEU A 290 -5.84 -7.20 6.24
N GLY A 291 -5.89 -7.54 7.53
CA GLY A 291 -6.47 -8.80 8.00
C GLY A 291 -5.55 -10.02 7.90
N LEU A 292 -4.24 -9.84 7.77
CA LEU A 292 -3.23 -10.90 7.91
C LEU A 292 -2.71 -10.97 9.35
N ASN A 293 -2.15 -12.13 9.74
CA ASN A 293 -1.54 -12.32 11.07
C ASN A 293 -0.24 -11.52 11.27
N GLY A 294 0.35 -10.97 10.21
CA GLY A 294 1.53 -10.12 10.24
C GLY A 294 1.40 -8.99 9.22
N LEU A 295 2.17 -7.93 9.37
CA LEU A 295 2.13 -6.80 8.46
C LEU A 295 2.79 -7.16 7.12
N VAL A 296 2.06 -7.00 6.04
CA VAL A 296 2.56 -7.13 4.67
C VAL A 296 2.20 -5.86 3.91
N VAL A 297 3.20 -5.16 3.40
CA VAL A 297 3.01 -3.88 2.70
C VAL A 297 3.59 -3.95 1.30
N LYS A 298 2.79 -3.63 0.32
CA LYS A 298 3.18 -3.58 -1.09
C LYS A 298 3.45 -2.14 -1.52
N THR A 299 4.65 -1.86 -2.01
CA THR A 299 4.93 -0.59 -2.69
C THR A 299 4.75 -0.72 -4.20
N HIS A 300 4.69 0.38 -4.92
CA HIS A 300 4.60 0.36 -6.38
C HIS A 300 5.86 -0.25 -7.01
N GLY A 301 5.72 -0.95 -8.16
CA GLY A 301 6.87 -1.56 -8.85
C GLY A 301 7.95 -0.56 -9.26
N SER A 302 7.56 0.67 -9.61
CA SER A 302 8.48 1.76 -9.96
C SER A 302 8.95 2.62 -8.79
N SER A 303 8.69 2.20 -7.54
CA SER A 303 9.06 2.94 -6.32
C SER A 303 10.52 3.33 -6.30
N LYS A 304 10.78 4.54 -5.83
CA LYS A 304 12.12 5.07 -5.57
C LYS A 304 12.42 5.07 -4.07
N ALA A 305 13.64 5.44 -3.72
CA ALA A 305 14.11 5.44 -2.33
C ALA A 305 13.14 6.12 -1.36
N LYS A 306 12.58 7.28 -1.71
CA LYS A 306 11.62 8.01 -0.87
C LYS A 306 10.39 7.17 -0.51
N GLU A 307 9.78 6.50 -1.49
CA GLU A 307 8.57 5.66 -1.26
C GLU A 307 8.91 4.44 -0.41
N VAL A 308 10.07 3.82 -0.66
CA VAL A 308 10.56 2.71 0.15
C VAL A 308 10.80 3.16 1.60
N THR A 309 11.47 4.31 1.78
CA THR A 309 11.69 4.92 3.11
C THR A 309 10.36 5.14 3.84
N THR A 310 9.42 5.82 3.18
CA THR A 310 8.10 6.11 3.77
C THR A 310 7.36 4.82 4.14
N THR A 311 7.44 3.78 3.29
CA THR A 311 6.80 2.48 3.56
C THR A 311 7.42 1.77 4.77
N ILE A 312 8.74 1.82 4.92
CA ILE A 312 9.41 1.24 6.09
C ILE A 312 9.01 1.98 7.37
N LEU A 313 8.98 3.32 7.34
CA LEU A 313 8.53 4.14 8.47
C LEU A 313 7.06 3.89 8.82
N GLN A 314 6.21 3.70 7.81
CA GLN A 314 4.80 3.33 7.97
C GLN A 314 4.63 1.99 8.72
N CYS A 315 5.52 1.02 8.52
CA CYS A 315 5.48 -0.24 9.28
C CYS A 315 5.64 -0.02 10.79
N ALA A 316 6.46 0.94 11.20
CA ALA A 316 6.58 1.30 12.63
C ALA A 316 5.25 1.87 13.16
N THR A 317 4.63 2.79 12.42
CA THR A 317 3.30 3.33 12.77
C THR A 317 2.24 2.23 12.87
N PHE A 318 2.23 1.27 11.95
CA PHE A 318 1.26 0.15 11.99
C PHE A 318 1.46 -0.75 13.20
N LYS A 319 2.72 -1.01 13.57
CA LYS A 319 3.05 -1.81 14.76
C LYS A 319 2.64 -1.08 16.04
N GLU A 320 2.94 0.21 16.16
CA GLU A 320 2.57 1.04 17.30
C GLU A 320 1.06 1.17 17.45
N ALA A 321 0.33 1.30 16.33
CA ALA A 321 -1.13 1.34 16.31
C ALA A 321 -1.79 -0.01 16.62
N ASP A 322 -1.04 -1.11 16.65
CA ASP A 322 -1.54 -2.49 16.80
C ASP A 322 -2.71 -2.80 15.86
N ILE A 323 -2.54 -2.48 14.57
CA ILE A 323 -3.62 -2.58 13.60
C ILE A 323 -4.18 -4.01 13.47
N ASN A 324 -3.31 -5.03 13.51
CA ASN A 324 -3.72 -6.43 13.41
C ASN A 324 -4.48 -6.90 14.64
N GLY A 325 -4.07 -6.50 15.85
CA GLY A 325 -4.79 -6.78 17.09
C GLY A 325 -6.18 -6.14 17.11
N LYS A 326 -6.29 -4.89 16.66
CA LYS A 326 -7.58 -4.18 16.56
C LYS A 326 -8.52 -4.79 15.53
N ILE A 327 -8.00 -5.21 14.37
CA ILE A 327 -8.79 -5.96 13.38
C ILE A 327 -9.27 -7.29 13.99
N SER A 328 -8.37 -8.03 14.64
CA SER A 328 -8.71 -9.31 15.28
C SER A 328 -9.81 -9.17 16.34
N ALA A 329 -9.78 -8.10 17.11
CA ALA A 329 -10.77 -7.83 18.15
C ALA A 329 -12.16 -7.46 17.60
N LYS A 330 -12.22 -6.74 16.46
CA LYS A 330 -13.48 -6.17 15.94
C LYS A 330 -14.09 -6.96 14.76
N ILE A 331 -13.35 -7.86 14.10
CA ILE A 331 -13.83 -8.53 12.89
C ILE A 331 -14.86 -9.64 13.18
N ASN A 332 -14.82 -10.23 14.37
CA ASN A 332 -15.62 -11.38 14.77
C ASN A 332 -16.89 -11.01 15.59
N ILE A 333 -17.21 -9.73 15.69
CA ILE A 333 -18.37 -9.23 16.45
C ILE A 333 -19.52 -8.96 15.48
#